data_b2d484a51320588eb1b70edaadee5cee
#
_entry.id   b2d484a51320588eb1b70edaadee5cee
#
_cell.length_a   1.000
_cell.length_b   1.000
_cell.length_c   1.000
_cell.angle_alpha   90.00
_cell.angle_beta   90.00
_cell.angle_gamma   90.00
#
_symmetry.space_group_name_H-M   'P 1'
#
loop_
_entity.id
_entity.type
_entity.pdbx_description
1 polymer ?
#
loop_
_entity_poly.entity_id
_entity_poly.type
_entity_poly.pdbx_seq_one_letter_code
_entity_poly.pdbx_strand_id
1 'polypeptide(L)'
;MGFKVDVAINVFGKVHQTALSLLSLLECSGDHIGTIYFQEEPFTAEYEFKKHDKILEYLGRRIEHFKPKFWNGIDPTDVERAKSSEDYRLSIRYQFGWEKCKERFLLTIHNDIEVTADIIANLYAEIDGFTGTGEIGQCWWCPAGQNGLCDSERYSEFKPSYQYLMKIYNKDMDYTQRRAYNLGLSDHYKKNAWPLPECRLNEWCALIDMDKARKDTMPMGSAVPFGSRIPSGACIGENWDRPVCLDVAVQWFRDMSHLGHSFKHYDVNKDMIHDKRGSVKLDSAEAYIMAEQKALIRLKDRFPDYCEFAGLI
;
A
#
# COMPACT_ATOMS: atom_id res chain seq x y z
N MET A 1 -7.35 5.87 28.80
CA MET A 1 -8.09 5.51 27.57
C MET A 1 -7.04 5.14 26.53
N GLY A 2 -7.18 3.99 25.91
CA GLY A 2 -6.30 3.59 24.81
C GLY A 2 -6.54 4.46 23.56
N PHE A 3 -5.55 4.60 22.70
CA PHE A 3 -5.70 5.25 21.39
C PHE A 3 -6.48 4.33 20.42
N LYS A 4 -7.15 4.95 19.44
CA LYS A 4 -7.85 4.24 18.37
C LYS A 4 -7.26 4.60 17.01
N VAL A 5 -7.38 3.65 16.09
CA VAL A 5 -6.86 3.71 14.72
C VAL A 5 -7.96 3.23 13.79
N ASP A 6 -8.25 3.99 12.75
CA ASP A 6 -9.05 3.48 11.64
C ASP A 6 -8.17 2.69 10.66
N VAL A 7 -8.76 1.73 9.97
CA VAL A 7 -8.03 0.85 9.04
C VAL A 7 -8.58 1.03 7.62
N ALA A 8 -7.71 1.25 6.65
CA ALA A 8 -8.07 1.23 5.24
C ALA A 8 -7.47 -0.02 4.57
N ILE A 9 -8.34 -0.85 4.04
CA ILE A 9 -7.95 -2.03 3.25
C ILE A 9 -8.52 -1.92 1.84
N ASN A 10 -7.64 -2.12 0.85
CA ASN A 10 -8.04 -2.17 -0.55
C ASN A 10 -8.03 -3.62 -1.02
N VAL A 11 -9.17 -4.09 -1.53
CA VAL A 11 -9.41 -5.50 -1.79
C VAL A 11 -9.72 -5.75 -3.26
N PHE A 12 -8.99 -6.69 -3.85
CA PHE A 12 -9.20 -7.17 -5.21
C PHE A 12 -9.06 -8.70 -5.24
N GLY A 13 -10.19 -9.40 -5.21
CA GLY A 13 -10.20 -10.86 -5.04
C GLY A 13 -9.60 -11.31 -3.71
N LYS A 14 -8.94 -12.46 -3.68
CA LYS A 14 -8.21 -13.01 -2.52
C LYS A 14 -9.08 -13.19 -1.27
N VAL A 15 -10.21 -13.90 -1.40
CA VAL A 15 -11.23 -13.99 -0.35
C VAL A 15 -10.70 -14.59 0.95
N HIS A 16 -9.92 -15.67 0.86
CA HIS A 16 -9.37 -16.33 2.05
C HIS A 16 -8.19 -15.55 2.62
N GLN A 17 -7.33 -14.99 1.78
CA GLN A 17 -6.25 -14.11 2.23
C GLN A 17 -6.82 -12.85 2.90
N THR A 18 -7.87 -12.24 2.33
CA THR A 18 -8.55 -11.08 2.92
C THR A 18 -9.13 -11.41 4.31
N ALA A 19 -9.80 -12.56 4.45
CA ALA A 19 -10.33 -12.99 5.73
C ALA A 19 -9.21 -13.23 6.75
N LEU A 20 -8.12 -13.89 6.34
CA LEU A 20 -6.96 -14.13 7.20
C LEU A 20 -6.32 -12.81 7.65
N SER A 21 -6.16 -11.86 6.73
CA SER A 21 -5.59 -10.54 7.03
C SER A 21 -6.41 -9.79 8.08
N LEU A 22 -7.72 -9.71 7.89
CA LEU A 22 -8.61 -8.98 8.81
C LEU A 22 -8.74 -9.67 10.16
N LEU A 23 -8.89 -10.99 10.19
CA LEU A 23 -9.04 -11.74 11.44
C LEU A 23 -7.76 -11.76 12.27
N SER A 24 -6.61 -11.93 11.62
CA SER A 24 -5.32 -11.87 12.33
C SER A 24 -5.00 -10.47 12.84
N LEU A 25 -5.36 -9.42 12.10
CA LEU A 25 -5.24 -8.05 12.57
C LEU A 25 -6.13 -7.81 13.80
N LEU A 26 -7.38 -8.29 13.78
CA LEU A 26 -8.30 -8.16 14.90
C LEU A 26 -7.89 -8.98 16.11
N GLU A 27 -7.32 -10.16 15.92
CA GLU A 27 -6.79 -10.97 17.00
C GLU A 27 -5.62 -10.27 17.70
N CYS A 28 -4.68 -9.72 16.93
CA CYS A 28 -3.45 -9.16 17.48
C CYS A 28 -3.58 -7.70 17.94
N SER A 29 -4.41 -6.90 17.29
CA SER A 29 -4.50 -5.45 17.50
C SER A 29 -5.93 -4.92 17.66
N GLY A 30 -6.92 -5.79 17.82
CA GLY A 30 -8.35 -5.44 17.77
C GLY A 30 -8.79 -4.41 18.81
N ASP A 31 -8.10 -4.30 19.94
CA ASP A 31 -8.37 -3.30 20.97
C ASP A 31 -8.05 -1.87 20.52
N HIS A 32 -7.20 -1.73 19.51
CA HIS A 32 -6.83 -0.44 18.93
C HIS A 32 -7.70 -0.03 17.74
N ILE A 33 -8.49 -0.94 17.17
CA ILE A 33 -9.22 -0.68 15.93
C ILE A 33 -10.55 0.04 16.20
N GLY A 34 -10.75 1.15 15.47
CA GLY A 34 -11.99 1.86 15.31
C GLY A 34 -12.82 1.26 14.17
N THR A 35 -12.86 1.93 13.04
CA THR A 35 -13.58 1.51 11.83
C THR A 35 -12.64 0.89 10.81
N ILE A 36 -13.07 -0.16 10.13
CA ILE A 36 -12.38 -0.75 8.98
C ILE A 36 -13.09 -0.27 7.70
N TYR A 37 -12.41 0.53 6.89
CA TYR A 37 -12.87 0.96 5.58
C TYR A 37 -12.43 -0.07 4.53
N PHE A 38 -13.38 -0.86 4.10
CA PHE A 38 -13.19 -1.95 3.16
C PHE A 38 -13.53 -1.49 1.75
N GLN A 39 -12.52 -1.17 0.97
CA GLN A 39 -12.66 -0.77 -0.42
C GLN A 39 -12.51 -1.99 -1.33
N GLU A 40 -13.64 -2.50 -1.85
CA GLU A 40 -13.66 -3.64 -2.76
C GLU A 40 -13.65 -3.15 -4.20
N GLU A 41 -12.50 -3.29 -4.89
CA GLU A 41 -12.35 -2.84 -6.26
C GLU A 41 -13.36 -3.53 -7.20
N PRO A 42 -13.95 -2.81 -8.17
CA PRO A 42 -14.88 -3.40 -9.13
C PRO A 42 -14.16 -4.42 -9.99
N PHE A 43 -14.82 -5.53 -10.19
CA PHE A 43 -14.27 -6.70 -10.83
C PHE A 43 -14.62 -6.75 -12.31
N THR A 44 -13.65 -7.00 -13.18
CA THR A 44 -13.89 -7.35 -14.60
C THR A 44 -13.72 -8.84 -14.82
N ALA A 45 -14.74 -9.44 -15.36
CA ALA A 45 -15.21 -10.80 -15.32
C ALA A 45 -14.35 -11.91 -15.94
N GLU A 46 -13.04 -11.92 -15.85
CA GLU A 46 -12.25 -13.08 -16.35
C GLU A 46 -12.08 -14.21 -15.30
N TYR A 47 -12.41 -13.94 -14.03
CA TYR A 47 -12.29 -14.91 -12.94
C TYR A 47 -13.52 -14.88 -12.05
N GLU A 48 -14.17 -16.03 -11.84
CA GLU A 48 -15.23 -16.16 -10.83
C GLU A 48 -14.61 -16.12 -9.42
N PHE A 49 -14.55 -14.93 -8.82
CA PHE A 49 -14.17 -14.83 -7.43
C PHE A 49 -15.37 -15.06 -6.52
N LYS A 50 -15.10 -15.76 -5.43
CA LYS A 50 -16.01 -15.79 -4.31
C LYS A 50 -16.15 -14.38 -3.74
N LYS A 51 -17.37 -14.01 -3.37
CA LYS A 51 -17.67 -12.71 -2.80
C LYS A 51 -17.14 -12.64 -1.36
N HIS A 52 -16.81 -11.44 -0.92
CA HIS A 52 -16.38 -11.16 0.47
C HIS A 52 -17.54 -11.12 1.46
N ASP A 53 -18.76 -11.46 1.04
CA ASP A 53 -19.98 -11.31 1.86
C ASP A 53 -19.86 -11.97 3.25
N LYS A 54 -19.17 -13.12 3.35
CA LYS A 54 -19.03 -13.82 4.63
C LYS A 54 -18.16 -13.10 5.64
N ILE A 55 -17.02 -12.55 5.21
CA ILE A 55 -16.17 -11.78 6.14
C ILE A 55 -16.83 -10.43 6.50
N LEU A 56 -17.52 -9.80 5.56
CA LEU A 56 -18.27 -8.57 5.83
C LEU A 56 -19.40 -8.80 6.83
N GLU A 57 -20.16 -9.90 6.68
CA GLU A 57 -21.23 -10.30 7.59
C GLU A 57 -20.67 -10.62 9.00
N TYR A 58 -19.57 -11.37 9.07
CA TYR A 58 -18.92 -11.77 10.32
C TYR A 58 -18.41 -10.58 11.12
N LEU A 59 -17.79 -9.60 10.46
CA LEU A 59 -17.26 -8.40 11.10
C LEU A 59 -18.34 -7.35 11.40
N GLY A 60 -19.46 -7.37 10.69
CA GLY A 60 -20.64 -6.58 10.96
C GLY A 60 -20.36 -5.06 11.03
N ARG A 61 -20.72 -4.42 12.15
CA ARG A 61 -20.63 -2.95 12.32
C ARG A 61 -19.23 -2.38 12.39
N ARG A 62 -18.20 -3.22 12.46
CA ARG A 62 -16.79 -2.77 12.46
C ARG A 62 -16.30 -2.36 11.08
N ILE A 63 -17.07 -2.69 10.03
CA ILE A 63 -16.67 -2.50 8.65
C ILE A 63 -17.59 -1.51 7.93
N GLU A 64 -17.00 -0.52 7.26
CA GLU A 64 -17.68 0.32 6.27
C GLU A 64 -17.26 -0.16 4.88
N HIS A 65 -18.18 -0.81 4.16
CA HIS A 65 -17.94 -1.39 2.85
C HIS A 65 -18.21 -0.37 1.73
N PHE A 66 -17.25 -0.19 0.85
CA PHE A 66 -17.32 0.69 -0.32
C PHE A 66 -16.98 -0.04 -1.61
N LYS A 67 -17.82 0.09 -2.61
CA LYS A 67 -17.60 -0.39 -3.97
C LYS A 67 -17.34 0.80 -4.89
N PRO A 68 -16.08 1.01 -5.33
CA PRO A 68 -15.73 2.10 -6.24
C PRO A 68 -16.46 1.97 -7.59
N LYS A 69 -16.78 3.10 -8.21
CA LYS A 69 -17.37 3.14 -9.55
C LYS A 69 -16.36 2.84 -10.65
N PHE A 70 -15.08 3.12 -10.39
CA PHE A 70 -13.99 2.97 -11.36
C PHE A 70 -12.95 1.99 -10.83
N TRP A 71 -12.41 1.20 -11.74
CA TRP A 71 -11.25 0.40 -11.43
C TRP A 71 -9.98 1.20 -11.74
N ASN A 72 -9.18 1.47 -10.72
CA ASN A 72 -7.89 2.15 -10.88
C ASN A 72 -6.72 1.17 -10.97
N GLY A 73 -6.87 -0.02 -10.44
CA GLY A 73 -5.95 -1.16 -10.58
C GLY A 73 -4.48 -0.78 -10.68
N ILE A 74 -3.87 -1.14 -11.81
CA ILE A 74 -2.47 -0.85 -12.16
C ILE A 74 -2.33 0.34 -13.12
N ASP A 75 -3.43 0.95 -13.55
CA ASP A 75 -3.40 2.04 -14.51
C ASP A 75 -2.91 3.35 -13.88
N PRO A 76 -2.36 4.28 -14.68
CA PRO A 76 -2.00 5.61 -14.20
C PRO A 76 -3.21 6.35 -13.63
N THR A 77 -3.00 7.02 -12.51
CA THR A 77 -4.03 7.88 -11.92
C THR A 77 -4.15 9.18 -12.70
N ASP A 78 -5.37 9.50 -13.15
CA ASP A 78 -5.69 10.81 -13.71
C ASP A 78 -5.91 11.81 -12.56
N VAL A 79 -4.85 12.56 -12.24
CA VAL A 79 -4.84 13.51 -11.12
C VAL A 79 -5.84 14.64 -11.32
N GLU A 80 -6.01 15.16 -12.54
CA GLU A 80 -6.95 16.24 -12.82
C GLU A 80 -8.40 15.77 -12.68
N ARG A 81 -8.68 14.55 -13.11
CA ARG A 81 -9.98 13.93 -12.88
C ARG A 81 -10.23 13.67 -11.38
N ALA A 82 -9.21 13.28 -10.61
CA ALA A 82 -9.32 13.09 -9.18
C ALA A 82 -9.66 14.39 -8.44
N LYS A 83 -9.17 15.55 -8.91
CA LYS A 83 -9.53 16.87 -8.38
C LYS A 83 -11.00 17.22 -8.63
N SER A 84 -11.51 16.89 -9.82
CA SER A 84 -12.82 17.33 -10.30
C SER A 84 -13.96 16.33 -10.06
N SER A 85 -13.65 15.07 -9.80
CA SER A 85 -14.62 13.97 -9.63
C SER A 85 -14.39 13.22 -8.33
N GLU A 86 -15.30 13.39 -7.37
CA GLU A 86 -15.28 12.66 -6.11
C GLU A 86 -15.37 11.14 -6.33
N ASP A 87 -16.28 10.68 -7.19
CA ASP A 87 -16.43 9.25 -7.50
C ASP A 87 -15.14 8.64 -8.04
N TYR A 88 -14.42 9.36 -8.91
CA TYR A 88 -13.13 8.88 -9.42
C TYR A 88 -12.06 8.91 -8.33
N ARG A 89 -12.01 9.98 -7.55
CA ARG A 89 -11.05 10.14 -6.47
C ARG A 89 -11.23 9.04 -5.41
N LEU A 90 -12.46 8.81 -4.95
CA LEU A 90 -12.78 7.74 -3.99
C LEU A 90 -12.51 6.33 -4.55
N SER A 91 -12.43 6.19 -5.87
CA SER A 91 -12.06 4.92 -6.50
C SER A 91 -10.54 4.65 -6.49
N ILE A 92 -9.72 5.64 -6.16
CA ILE A 92 -8.28 5.42 -5.95
C ILE A 92 -8.08 4.59 -4.67
N ARG A 93 -7.11 3.69 -4.68
CA ARG A 93 -6.82 2.78 -3.54
C ARG A 93 -6.67 3.56 -2.24
N TYR A 94 -7.26 3.05 -1.18
CA TYR A 94 -7.25 3.63 0.17
C TYR A 94 -7.94 5.00 0.31
N GLN A 95 -8.30 5.67 -0.79
CA GLN A 95 -8.79 7.06 -0.73
C GLN A 95 -10.14 7.16 -0.03
N PHE A 96 -11.01 6.15 -0.16
CA PHE A 96 -12.25 6.11 0.61
C PHE A 96 -11.97 6.13 2.11
N GLY A 97 -11.13 5.23 2.60
CA GLY A 97 -10.72 5.21 4.02
C GLY A 97 -10.00 6.50 4.43
N TRP A 98 -9.15 7.05 3.56
CA TRP A 98 -8.46 8.32 3.80
C TRP A 98 -9.43 9.47 4.08
N GLU A 99 -10.46 9.64 3.25
CA GLU A 99 -11.42 10.73 3.38
C GLU A 99 -12.44 10.50 4.50
N LYS A 100 -12.80 9.24 4.79
CA LYS A 100 -13.79 8.87 5.81
C LYS A 100 -13.20 8.65 7.20
N CYS A 101 -11.90 8.48 7.33
CA CYS A 101 -11.21 8.28 8.61
C CYS A 101 -11.61 9.34 9.64
N LYS A 102 -12.04 8.88 10.82
CA LYS A 102 -12.50 9.72 11.94
C LYS A 102 -11.45 9.80 13.04
N GLU A 103 -10.63 8.77 13.16
CA GLU A 103 -9.57 8.71 14.15
C GLU A 103 -8.35 9.56 13.70
N ARG A 104 -7.51 9.91 14.66
CA ARG A 104 -6.27 10.61 14.38
C ARG A 104 -5.32 9.79 13.50
N PHE A 105 -5.36 8.47 13.62
CA PHE A 105 -4.45 7.59 12.92
C PHE A 105 -5.21 6.70 11.94
N LEU A 106 -4.62 6.51 10.75
CA LEU A 106 -5.08 5.59 9.72
C LEU A 106 -4.01 4.54 9.48
N LEU A 107 -4.36 3.26 9.67
CA LEU A 107 -3.55 2.14 9.21
C LEU A 107 -3.96 1.77 7.78
N THR A 108 -3.04 1.78 6.83
CA THR A 108 -3.24 1.10 5.55
C THR A 108 -2.73 -0.33 5.65
N ILE A 109 -3.45 -1.29 5.06
CA ILE A 109 -3.05 -2.69 5.09
C ILE A 109 -3.43 -3.39 3.77
N HIS A 110 -2.59 -4.31 3.31
CA HIS A 110 -2.92 -5.22 2.21
C HIS A 110 -3.82 -6.36 2.66
N ASN A 111 -4.51 -6.94 1.69
CA ASN A 111 -5.40 -8.08 1.91
C ASN A 111 -4.72 -9.46 1.79
N ASP A 112 -3.40 -9.51 1.74
CA ASP A 112 -2.57 -10.72 1.66
C ASP A 112 -1.49 -10.76 2.76
N ILE A 113 -1.80 -10.16 3.91
CA ILE A 113 -0.97 -10.11 5.09
C ILE A 113 -1.58 -10.99 6.17
N GLU A 114 -0.76 -11.71 6.90
CA GLU A 114 -1.14 -12.32 8.16
C GLU A 114 -0.41 -11.63 9.30
N VAL A 115 -1.15 -11.01 10.21
CA VAL A 115 -0.60 -10.33 11.39
C VAL A 115 -0.29 -11.36 12.47
N THR A 116 0.90 -11.24 13.09
CA THR A 116 1.42 -12.19 14.09
C THR A 116 1.74 -11.55 15.44
N ALA A 117 1.71 -10.23 15.54
CA ALA A 117 1.92 -9.47 16.76
C ALA A 117 1.08 -8.20 16.79
N ASP A 118 1.08 -7.44 17.88
CA ASP A 118 0.35 -6.16 17.95
C ASP A 118 1.04 -5.06 17.14
N ILE A 119 0.86 -5.15 15.82
CA ILE A 119 1.50 -4.24 14.87
C ILE A 119 1.04 -2.78 15.05
N ILE A 120 -0.21 -2.56 15.47
CA ILE A 120 -0.71 -1.18 15.68
C ILE A 120 0.00 -0.54 16.86
N ALA A 121 0.14 -1.23 17.98
CA ALA A 121 0.89 -0.70 19.13
C ALA A 121 2.35 -0.46 18.79
N ASN A 122 2.98 -1.36 18.05
CA ASN A 122 4.37 -1.25 17.64
C ASN A 122 4.61 -0.05 16.69
N LEU A 123 3.76 0.13 15.68
CA LEU A 123 3.83 1.28 14.79
C LEU A 123 3.52 2.60 15.53
N TYR A 124 2.57 2.57 16.47
CA TYR A 124 2.22 3.74 17.27
C TYR A 124 3.37 4.19 18.18
N ALA A 125 4.14 3.26 18.71
CA ALA A 125 5.31 3.58 19.53
C ALA A 125 6.42 4.33 18.75
N GLU A 126 6.47 4.15 17.43
CA GLU A 126 7.49 4.73 16.56
C GLU A 126 7.05 6.01 15.83
N ILE A 127 5.75 6.37 15.84
CA ILE A 127 5.23 7.46 15.00
C ILE A 127 5.46 8.86 15.59
N ASP A 128 5.86 8.97 16.85
CA ASP A 128 6.00 10.28 17.49
C ASP A 128 6.97 11.19 16.74
N GLY A 129 6.54 12.42 16.47
CA GLY A 129 7.29 13.39 15.64
C GLY A 129 7.14 13.20 14.12
N PHE A 130 6.74 12.03 13.63
CA PHE A 130 6.64 11.71 12.21
C PHE A 130 5.21 11.82 11.67
N THR A 131 5.08 11.89 10.35
CA THR A 131 3.78 11.91 9.65
C THR A 131 3.27 10.50 9.38
N GLY A 132 4.16 9.52 9.34
CA GLY A 132 3.82 8.13 9.20
C GLY A 132 4.98 7.21 9.53
N THR A 133 4.66 5.97 9.86
CA THR A 133 5.61 4.91 10.15
C THR A 133 5.22 3.62 9.45
N GLY A 134 6.20 2.83 9.06
CA GLY A 134 6.08 1.58 8.34
C GLY A 134 7.35 1.28 7.57
N GLU A 135 7.34 0.28 6.72
CA GLU A 135 8.50 -0.02 5.90
C GLU A 135 8.72 1.07 4.84
N ILE A 136 9.91 1.67 4.82
CA ILE A 136 10.25 2.72 3.85
C ILE A 136 11.04 2.13 2.69
N GLY A 137 10.55 2.42 1.47
CA GLY A 137 11.21 2.10 0.21
C GLY A 137 11.09 0.64 -0.22
N GLN A 138 11.47 0.40 -1.46
CA GLN A 138 11.69 -0.93 -2.02
C GLN A 138 13.19 -1.12 -2.23
N CYS A 139 13.96 -1.09 -1.13
CA CYS A 139 15.42 -1.06 -1.16
C CYS A 139 16.04 -2.28 -1.86
N TRP A 140 15.34 -3.43 -1.82
CA TRP A 140 15.71 -4.63 -2.57
C TRP A 140 15.64 -4.47 -4.10
N TRP A 141 14.92 -3.45 -4.58
CA TRP A 141 14.82 -3.09 -5.99
C TRP A 141 15.55 -1.77 -6.32
N CYS A 142 15.96 -1.01 -5.33
CA CYS A 142 16.57 0.29 -5.51
C CYS A 142 18.06 0.15 -5.87
N PRO A 143 18.54 0.67 -7.02
CA PRO A 143 19.95 0.63 -7.34
C PRO A 143 20.86 1.26 -6.28
N ALA A 144 20.41 2.32 -5.62
CA ALA A 144 21.16 2.93 -4.51
C ALA A 144 21.23 1.99 -3.30
N GLY A 145 20.13 1.31 -2.97
CA GLY A 145 20.09 0.34 -1.87
C GLY A 145 20.99 -0.85 -2.14
N GLN A 146 20.92 -1.42 -3.34
CA GLN A 146 21.72 -2.57 -3.72
C GLN A 146 23.22 -2.28 -3.79
N ASN A 147 23.60 -1.04 -4.08
CA ASN A 147 25.01 -0.60 -4.03
C ASN A 147 25.44 -0.13 -2.62
N GLY A 148 24.63 -0.32 -1.58
CA GLY A 148 24.95 0.06 -0.20
C GLY A 148 25.05 1.57 0.06
N LEU A 149 24.54 2.40 -0.88
CA LEU A 149 24.59 3.85 -0.78
C LEU A 149 23.46 4.41 0.08
N CYS A 150 22.36 3.65 0.19
CA CYS A 150 21.16 4.04 0.91
C CYS A 150 20.46 2.79 1.46
N ASP A 151 19.61 2.96 2.45
CA ASP A 151 18.70 1.94 2.98
C ASP A 151 17.43 2.62 3.53
N SER A 152 16.51 1.83 4.07
CA SER A 152 15.24 2.30 4.60
C SER A 152 15.39 3.25 5.81
N GLU A 153 16.43 3.06 6.64
CA GLU A 153 16.72 3.90 7.80
C GLU A 153 17.32 5.26 7.39
N ARG A 154 18.17 5.24 6.36
CA ARG A 154 18.94 6.42 5.92
C ARG A 154 18.40 7.10 4.66
N TYR A 155 17.18 6.77 4.24
CA TYR A 155 16.58 7.33 3.01
C TYR A 155 16.60 8.87 2.99
N SER A 156 16.47 9.51 4.14
CA SER A 156 16.46 10.99 4.27
C SER A 156 17.84 11.62 4.18
N GLU A 157 18.89 10.84 4.36
CA GLU A 157 20.30 11.30 4.33
C GLU A 157 20.87 11.26 2.92
N PHE A 158 20.46 10.26 2.12
CA PHE A 158 20.95 10.09 0.76
C PHE A 158 20.18 10.96 -0.23
N LYS A 159 20.70 12.17 -0.48
CA LYS A 159 20.10 13.17 -1.39
C LYS A 159 21.04 13.42 -2.58
N PRO A 160 21.05 12.53 -3.59
CA PRO A 160 21.94 12.66 -4.74
C PRO A 160 21.56 13.84 -5.65
N SER A 161 22.52 14.36 -6.40
CA SER A 161 22.21 15.17 -7.56
C SER A 161 21.56 14.31 -8.65
N TYR A 162 20.83 14.95 -9.58
CA TYR A 162 20.24 14.22 -10.73
C TYR A 162 21.30 13.47 -11.54
N GLN A 163 22.45 14.09 -11.81
CA GLN A 163 23.54 13.47 -12.55
C GLN A 163 24.10 12.24 -11.84
N TYR A 164 24.22 12.32 -10.51
CA TYR A 164 24.67 11.16 -9.72
C TYR A 164 23.62 10.05 -9.69
N LEU A 165 22.33 10.42 -9.54
CA LEU A 165 21.23 9.48 -9.66
C LEU A 165 21.27 8.72 -10.98
N MET A 166 21.36 9.45 -12.10
CA MET A 166 21.45 8.85 -13.43
C MET A 166 22.65 7.92 -13.58
N LYS A 167 23.80 8.27 -12.98
CA LYS A 167 24.97 7.41 -12.99
C LYS A 167 24.75 6.08 -12.26
N ILE A 168 24.06 6.11 -11.12
CA ILE A 168 23.74 4.90 -10.34
C ILE A 168 22.79 4.02 -11.14
N TYR A 169 21.74 4.61 -11.71
CA TYR A 169 20.68 3.88 -12.42
C TYR A 169 21.16 3.31 -13.77
N ASN A 170 22.18 3.91 -14.38
CA ASN A 170 22.76 3.42 -15.63
C ASN A 170 23.85 2.37 -15.45
N LYS A 171 24.37 2.20 -14.23
CA LYS A 171 25.57 1.37 -14.01
C LYS A 171 25.27 -0.13 -14.03
N ASP A 172 24.08 -0.54 -13.66
CA ASP A 172 23.69 -1.94 -13.53
C ASP A 172 22.66 -2.36 -14.58
N MET A 173 23.15 -2.63 -15.78
CA MET A 173 22.32 -3.07 -16.90
C MET A 173 21.63 -4.42 -16.66
N ASP A 174 22.22 -5.36 -15.92
CA ASP A 174 21.62 -6.67 -15.65
C ASP A 174 20.38 -6.55 -14.78
N TYR A 175 20.35 -5.57 -13.92
CA TYR A 175 19.22 -5.28 -13.07
C TYR A 175 18.15 -4.49 -13.81
N THR A 176 18.57 -3.63 -14.72
CA THR A 176 17.71 -2.79 -15.55
C THR A 176 17.03 -3.56 -16.69
N GLN A 177 17.42 -4.80 -16.97
CA GLN A 177 16.68 -5.64 -17.94
C GLN A 177 15.22 -5.85 -17.54
N ARG A 178 14.91 -5.71 -16.24
CA ARG A 178 13.53 -5.74 -15.74
C ARG A 178 12.93 -4.36 -15.49
N ARG A 179 13.71 -3.29 -15.70
CA ARG A 179 13.32 -1.92 -15.44
C ARG A 179 13.87 -1.07 -16.57
N ALA A 180 13.03 -0.76 -17.54
CA ALA A 180 13.38 0.27 -18.50
C ALA A 180 13.48 1.60 -17.75
N TYR A 181 14.58 1.82 -17.04
CA TYR A 181 15.00 3.17 -16.76
C TYR A 181 15.27 3.81 -18.11
N ASN A 182 14.17 4.10 -18.78
CA ASN A 182 14.29 5.02 -19.86
C ASN A 182 14.81 6.30 -19.22
N LEU A 183 15.97 6.74 -19.66
CA LEU A 183 16.73 7.89 -19.22
C LEU A 183 15.95 9.23 -19.19
N GLY A 184 14.68 9.19 -19.54
CA GLY A 184 13.69 10.21 -19.33
C GLY A 184 13.03 10.13 -17.94
N LEU A 185 13.77 10.03 -16.85
CA LEU A 185 13.22 10.39 -15.56
C LEU A 185 12.56 11.76 -15.74
N SER A 186 11.29 11.88 -15.43
CA SER A 186 10.47 13.05 -15.64
C SER A 186 11.17 14.31 -15.16
N ASP A 187 10.78 15.45 -15.65
CA ASP A 187 11.32 16.77 -15.24
C ASP A 187 11.28 16.98 -13.72
N HIS A 188 10.43 16.27 -13.05
CA HIS A 188 10.34 16.13 -11.62
C HIS A 188 11.65 15.71 -10.95
N TYR A 189 12.33 14.63 -11.44
CA TYR A 189 13.60 14.16 -10.89
C TYR A 189 14.78 15.04 -11.32
N LYS A 190 14.67 15.72 -12.48
CA LYS A 190 15.66 16.72 -12.91
C LYS A 190 15.73 17.90 -11.96
N LYS A 191 14.58 18.35 -11.45
CA LYS A 191 14.49 19.45 -10.49
C LYS A 191 14.89 19.02 -9.08
N ASN A 192 14.45 17.84 -8.67
CA ASN A 192 14.71 17.29 -7.35
C ASN A 192 14.83 15.76 -7.43
N ALA A 193 16.06 15.25 -7.36
CA ALA A 193 16.33 13.84 -7.48
C ALA A 193 15.89 12.99 -6.26
N TRP A 194 15.59 13.65 -5.14
CA TRP A 194 15.17 13.00 -3.89
C TRP A 194 13.71 13.36 -3.56
N PRO A 195 12.92 12.48 -2.94
CA PRO A 195 13.15 11.03 -2.74
C PRO A 195 13.28 10.23 -4.03
N LEU A 196 13.99 9.10 -3.98
CA LEU A 196 14.23 8.24 -5.15
C LEU A 196 12.94 7.58 -5.65
N PRO A 197 12.91 7.08 -6.90
CA PRO A 197 11.72 6.41 -7.47
C PRO A 197 11.20 5.20 -6.68
N GLU A 198 12.05 4.56 -5.88
CA GLU A 198 11.69 3.44 -5.02
C GLU A 198 11.35 3.86 -3.59
N CYS A 199 11.57 5.13 -3.23
CA CYS A 199 11.26 5.62 -1.90
C CYS A 199 9.76 5.83 -1.75
N ARG A 200 9.18 5.17 -0.77
CA ARG A 200 7.77 5.32 -0.36
C ARG A 200 7.57 4.85 1.07
N LEU A 201 6.52 5.27 1.69
CA LEU A 201 5.94 4.55 2.82
C LEU A 201 5.10 3.42 2.22
N ASN A 202 5.50 2.17 2.46
CA ASN A 202 4.86 1.04 1.82
C ASN A 202 3.43 0.85 2.30
N GLU A 203 2.50 0.88 1.37
CA GLU A 203 1.05 0.84 1.61
C GLU A 203 0.54 -0.49 2.15
N TRP A 204 1.35 -1.54 2.06
CA TRP A 204 0.92 -2.86 2.57
C TRP A 204 0.77 -2.91 4.08
N CYS A 205 1.50 -2.07 4.84
CA CYS A 205 1.27 -1.85 6.25
C CYS A 205 1.95 -0.54 6.68
N ALA A 206 1.16 0.51 6.88
CA ALA A 206 1.67 1.81 7.30
C ALA A 206 0.66 2.53 8.20
N LEU A 207 1.15 3.10 9.29
CA LEU A 207 0.37 3.98 10.18
C LEU A 207 0.65 5.43 9.83
N ILE A 208 -0.41 6.21 9.63
CA ILE A 208 -0.36 7.61 9.17
C ILE A 208 -1.07 8.51 10.19
N ASP A 209 -0.40 9.59 10.62
CA ASP A 209 -0.99 10.65 11.43
C ASP A 209 -1.82 11.57 10.52
N MET A 210 -3.13 11.41 10.56
CA MET A 210 -4.08 12.13 9.71
C MET A 210 -4.19 13.62 10.06
N ASP A 211 -3.89 14.01 11.28
CA ASP A 211 -3.84 15.42 11.68
C ASP A 211 -2.70 16.16 10.97
N LYS A 212 -1.61 15.45 10.70
CA LYS A 212 -0.49 15.99 9.91
C LYS A 212 -0.71 15.86 8.41
N ALA A 213 -1.13 14.70 7.93
CA ALA A 213 -1.12 14.35 6.52
C ALA A 213 -2.31 14.89 5.72
N ARG A 214 -3.51 14.91 6.32
CA ARG A 214 -4.77 15.17 5.59
C ARG A 214 -4.81 16.55 4.94
N LYS A 215 -4.38 17.58 5.64
CA LYS A 215 -4.43 18.96 5.17
C LYS A 215 -3.59 19.21 3.91
N ASP A 216 -2.53 18.45 3.73
CA ASP A 216 -1.57 18.58 2.63
C ASP A 216 -1.82 17.58 1.50
N THR A 217 -2.70 16.58 1.73
CA THR A 217 -3.09 15.56 0.74
C THR A 217 -4.45 15.87 0.11
N MET A 218 -4.62 15.58 -1.17
CA MET A 218 -5.91 15.69 -1.89
C MET A 218 -7.03 14.93 -1.14
N PRO A 219 -8.25 15.50 -1.02
CA PRO A 219 -8.74 16.70 -1.72
C PRO A 219 -8.39 18.03 -1.04
N MET A 220 -7.83 18.03 0.16
CA MET A 220 -7.61 19.25 0.94
C MET A 220 -6.32 19.97 0.55
N GLY A 221 -5.29 19.27 0.19
CA GLY A 221 -3.96 19.78 -0.14
C GLY A 221 -3.51 19.47 -1.56
N SER A 222 -2.22 19.75 -1.82
CA SER A 222 -1.62 19.63 -3.16
C SER A 222 -0.98 18.28 -3.44
N ALA A 223 -0.63 17.51 -2.41
CA ALA A 223 -0.09 16.16 -2.59
C ALA A 223 -1.15 15.25 -3.21
N VAL A 224 -0.72 14.39 -4.13
CA VAL A 224 -1.64 13.43 -4.77
C VAL A 224 -2.25 12.47 -3.75
N PRO A 225 -3.36 11.78 -4.05
CA PRO A 225 -3.89 10.73 -3.19
C PRO A 225 -2.84 9.68 -2.86
N PHE A 226 -2.86 9.17 -1.63
CA PHE A 226 -1.88 8.17 -1.15
C PHE A 226 -1.78 6.94 -2.07
N GLY A 227 -2.92 6.44 -2.56
CA GLY A 227 -3.00 5.28 -3.43
C GLY A 227 -2.70 5.53 -4.91
N SER A 228 -2.28 6.75 -5.30
CA SER A 228 -2.04 7.11 -6.69
C SER A 228 -0.81 6.44 -7.29
N ARG A 229 -0.91 6.15 -8.60
CA ARG A 229 0.20 5.72 -9.47
C ARG A 229 0.42 6.77 -10.54
N ILE A 230 1.54 7.43 -10.51
CA ILE A 230 1.81 8.60 -11.38
C ILE A 230 2.82 8.22 -12.46
N PRO A 231 2.54 8.54 -13.75
CA PRO A 231 3.52 8.40 -14.82
C PRO A 231 4.74 9.27 -14.53
N SER A 232 5.94 8.68 -14.59
CA SER A 232 7.14 9.43 -14.24
C SER A 232 8.32 9.21 -15.16
N GLY A 233 8.17 8.37 -16.19
CA GLY A 233 9.30 7.94 -17.00
C GLY A 233 10.28 7.01 -16.27
N ALA A 234 10.07 6.74 -14.96
CA ALA A 234 10.80 5.72 -14.21
C ALA A 234 9.89 4.51 -13.98
N CYS A 235 10.38 3.31 -14.28
CA CYS A 235 9.62 2.07 -14.13
C CYS A 235 9.92 1.37 -12.82
N ILE A 236 8.87 1.07 -12.07
CA ILE A 236 8.94 0.08 -10.99
C ILE A 236 7.92 -1.01 -11.34
N GLY A 237 8.39 -2.17 -11.84
CA GLY A 237 7.53 -3.30 -12.16
C GLY A 237 7.86 -4.01 -13.47
N GLU A 238 7.27 -5.17 -13.68
CA GLU A 238 7.60 -6.12 -14.75
C GLU A 238 6.81 -5.92 -16.07
N ASN A 239 5.86 -4.98 -16.14
CA ASN A 239 5.00 -4.80 -17.32
C ASN A 239 5.48 -3.67 -18.23
N TRP A 240 6.16 -4.04 -19.30
CA TRP A 240 6.88 -3.20 -20.24
C TRP A 240 6.00 -2.54 -21.32
N ASP A 241 4.76 -3.03 -21.51
CA ASP A 241 3.87 -2.60 -22.60
C ASP A 241 2.98 -1.41 -22.24
N ARG A 242 3.15 -0.82 -21.06
CA ARG A 242 2.30 0.27 -20.56
C ARG A 242 3.11 1.49 -20.16
N PRO A 243 2.49 2.67 -20.10
CA PRO A 243 3.14 3.85 -19.55
C PRO A 243 3.74 3.53 -18.19
N VAL A 244 4.99 3.85 -18.06
CA VAL A 244 5.75 3.59 -16.84
C VAL A 244 5.24 4.47 -15.72
N CYS A 245 4.78 3.87 -14.64
CA CYS A 245 4.27 4.57 -13.47
C CYS A 245 5.15 4.31 -12.25
N LEU A 246 5.27 5.33 -11.42
CA LEU A 246 5.70 5.13 -10.03
C LEU A 246 4.67 4.25 -9.33
N ASP A 247 5.14 3.38 -8.46
CA ASP A 247 4.27 2.51 -7.69
C ASP A 247 3.38 3.30 -6.72
N VAL A 248 2.39 2.63 -6.14
CA VAL A 248 1.48 3.21 -5.14
C VAL A 248 2.27 3.89 -4.02
N ALA A 249 1.79 5.02 -3.54
CA ALA A 249 2.37 5.86 -2.49
C ALA A 249 3.70 6.56 -2.83
N VAL A 250 4.40 6.24 -3.92
CA VAL A 250 5.70 6.89 -4.24
C VAL A 250 5.54 8.39 -4.47
N GLN A 251 4.60 8.82 -5.32
CA GLN A 251 4.45 10.24 -5.60
C GLN A 251 3.92 10.99 -4.37
N TRP A 252 2.97 10.41 -3.63
CA TRP A 252 2.51 10.98 -2.38
C TRP A 252 3.66 11.19 -1.38
N PHE A 253 4.49 10.18 -1.20
CA PHE A 253 5.66 10.24 -0.31
C PHE A 253 6.64 11.35 -0.72
N ARG A 254 6.86 11.52 -2.04
CA ARG A 254 7.68 12.62 -2.58
C ARG A 254 7.06 13.97 -2.30
N ASP A 255 5.78 14.14 -2.61
CA ASP A 255 5.06 15.39 -2.39
C ASP A 255 5.11 15.80 -0.91
N MET A 256 4.80 14.87 -0.02
CA MET A 256 4.83 15.08 1.42
C MET A 256 6.25 15.41 1.92
N SER A 257 7.27 14.68 1.43
CA SER A 257 8.66 14.98 1.79
C SER A 257 9.09 16.37 1.34
N HIS A 258 8.63 16.86 0.18
CA HIS A 258 8.90 18.21 -0.31
C HIS A 258 8.14 19.29 0.47
N LEU A 259 7.01 18.94 1.06
CA LEU A 259 6.26 19.80 1.99
C LEU A 259 6.85 19.80 3.42
N GLY A 260 7.94 19.07 3.65
CA GLY A 260 8.64 19.04 4.92
C GLY A 260 8.19 17.93 5.88
N HIS A 261 7.33 17.01 5.43
CA HIS A 261 6.96 15.85 6.23
C HIS A 261 8.11 14.85 6.31
N SER A 262 8.17 14.14 7.43
CA SER A 262 9.13 13.08 7.70
C SER A 262 8.43 11.78 8.08
N PHE A 263 9.09 10.66 7.80
CA PHE A 263 8.56 9.33 8.01
C PHE A 263 9.58 8.48 8.77
N LYS A 264 9.09 7.57 9.60
CA LYS A 264 9.92 6.65 10.38
C LYS A 264 9.87 5.27 9.76
N HIS A 265 11.04 4.70 9.48
CA HIS A 265 11.12 3.29 9.09
C HIS A 265 10.82 2.39 10.28
N TYR A 266 10.01 1.38 10.02
CA TYR A 266 9.75 0.23 10.89
C TYR A 266 9.73 -1.04 10.05
N ASP A 267 10.49 -2.04 10.44
CA ASP A 267 10.50 -3.34 9.77
C ASP A 267 9.25 -4.13 10.17
N VAL A 268 8.21 -3.98 9.38
CA VAL A 268 6.90 -4.61 9.60
C VAL A 268 6.92 -6.14 9.51
N ASN A 269 7.97 -6.72 8.90
CA ASN A 269 8.11 -8.18 8.79
C ASN A 269 8.35 -8.87 10.15
N LYS A 270 8.65 -8.11 11.19
CA LYS A 270 8.72 -8.62 12.58
C LYS A 270 7.35 -9.03 13.13
N ASP A 271 6.29 -8.37 12.65
CA ASP A 271 4.94 -8.47 13.21
C ASP A 271 3.93 -9.06 12.23
N MET A 272 4.35 -9.37 11.01
CA MET A 272 3.46 -9.91 9.98
C MET A 272 4.17 -10.79 8.98
N ILE A 273 3.41 -11.64 8.34
CA ILE A 273 3.82 -12.43 7.18
C ILE A 273 3.12 -11.84 5.95
N HIS A 274 3.89 -11.39 4.96
CA HIS A 274 3.36 -10.91 3.70
C HIS A 274 3.60 -11.96 2.62
N ASP A 275 2.54 -12.63 2.18
CA ASP A 275 2.62 -13.53 1.02
C ASP A 275 2.59 -12.68 -0.26
N LYS A 276 3.77 -12.29 -0.72
CA LYS A 276 3.98 -11.38 -1.86
C LYS A 276 3.54 -11.97 -3.21
N ARG A 277 2.91 -13.15 -3.22
CA ARG A 277 2.45 -13.85 -4.42
C ARG A 277 0.93 -13.96 -4.45
N GLY A 278 0.38 -14.24 -5.62
CA GLY A 278 -1.04 -14.46 -5.80
C GLY A 278 -1.82 -13.23 -6.26
N SER A 279 -1.16 -12.26 -6.90
CA SER A 279 -1.87 -11.22 -7.63
C SER A 279 -2.49 -11.79 -8.89
N VAL A 280 -3.81 -11.67 -9.02
CA VAL A 280 -4.58 -12.20 -10.17
C VAL A 280 -4.11 -11.69 -11.52
N LYS A 281 -3.48 -10.53 -11.59
CA LYS A 281 -3.00 -9.93 -12.85
C LYS A 281 -1.49 -10.03 -13.05
N LEU A 282 -0.73 -10.30 -12.00
CA LEU A 282 0.73 -10.34 -12.06
C LEU A 282 1.28 -11.75 -11.98
N ASP A 283 0.48 -12.68 -11.44
CA ASP A 283 0.86 -14.08 -11.28
C ASP A 283 -0.02 -15.01 -12.14
N SER A 284 0.38 -16.27 -12.24
CA SER A 284 -0.46 -17.29 -12.89
C SER A 284 -1.70 -17.59 -12.06
N ALA A 285 -2.76 -18.07 -12.71
CA ALA A 285 -3.97 -18.57 -12.04
C ALA A 285 -3.63 -19.63 -10.98
N GLU A 286 -2.64 -20.48 -11.24
CA GLU A 286 -2.16 -21.50 -10.30
C GLU A 286 -1.58 -20.89 -9.04
N ALA A 287 -0.72 -19.86 -9.18
CA ALA A 287 -0.12 -19.15 -8.03
C ALA A 287 -1.21 -18.50 -7.16
N TYR A 288 -2.22 -17.90 -7.77
CA TYR A 288 -3.38 -17.36 -7.08
C TYR A 288 -4.15 -18.43 -6.30
N ILE A 289 -4.49 -19.56 -6.95
CA ILE A 289 -5.22 -20.67 -6.32
C ILE A 289 -4.41 -21.25 -5.15
N MET A 290 -3.11 -21.44 -5.33
CA MET A 290 -2.23 -21.94 -4.27
C MET A 290 -2.17 -20.98 -3.06
N ALA A 291 -2.09 -19.68 -3.29
CA ALA A 291 -2.09 -18.67 -2.22
C ALA A 291 -3.44 -18.67 -1.46
N GLU A 292 -4.56 -18.76 -2.15
CA GLU A 292 -5.89 -18.87 -1.53
C GLU A 292 -6.07 -20.19 -0.74
N GLN A 293 -5.57 -21.31 -1.27
CA GLN A 293 -5.60 -22.59 -0.54
C GLN A 293 -4.76 -22.55 0.74
N LYS A 294 -3.56 -21.97 0.66
CA LYS A 294 -2.69 -21.79 1.82
C LYS A 294 -3.35 -20.91 2.88
N ALA A 295 -3.97 -19.80 2.47
CA ALA A 295 -4.72 -18.95 3.38
C ALA A 295 -5.92 -19.68 4.01
N LEU A 296 -6.64 -20.51 3.25
CA LEU A 296 -7.74 -21.32 3.76
C LEU A 296 -7.28 -22.32 4.83
N ILE A 297 -6.14 -22.98 4.64
CA ILE A 297 -5.55 -23.87 5.63
C ILE A 297 -5.25 -23.12 6.93
N ARG A 298 -4.63 -21.93 6.83
CA ARG A 298 -4.33 -21.08 7.97
C ARG A 298 -5.59 -20.58 8.67
N LEU A 299 -6.63 -20.23 7.91
CA LEU A 299 -7.93 -19.84 8.47
C LEU A 299 -8.55 -20.97 9.30
N LYS A 300 -8.54 -22.20 8.78
CA LYS A 300 -9.08 -23.38 9.50
C LYS A 300 -8.34 -23.67 10.79
N ASP A 301 -7.04 -23.44 10.80
CA ASP A 301 -6.18 -23.64 11.97
C ASP A 301 -6.39 -22.55 13.03
N ARG A 302 -6.36 -21.27 12.62
CA ARG A 302 -6.40 -20.12 13.57
C ARG A 302 -7.82 -19.65 13.92
N PHE A 303 -8.75 -19.75 12.97
CA PHE A 303 -10.09 -19.13 13.07
C PHE A 303 -11.20 -20.12 12.73
N PRO A 304 -11.30 -21.26 13.46
CA PRO A 304 -12.30 -22.29 13.18
C PRO A 304 -13.73 -21.75 13.26
N ASP A 305 -14.03 -20.89 14.22
CA ASP A 305 -15.38 -20.29 14.39
C ASP A 305 -15.81 -19.49 13.14
N TYR A 306 -14.89 -18.73 12.55
CA TYR A 306 -15.16 -18.07 11.28
C TYR A 306 -15.37 -19.07 10.14
N CYS A 307 -14.57 -20.12 10.08
CA CYS A 307 -14.68 -21.14 9.05
C CYS A 307 -16.00 -21.90 9.12
N GLU A 308 -16.48 -22.20 10.32
CA GLU A 308 -17.83 -22.78 10.53
C GLU A 308 -18.92 -21.81 10.08
N PHE A 309 -18.88 -20.55 10.52
CA PHE A 309 -19.81 -19.50 10.10
C PHE A 309 -19.83 -19.33 8.57
N ALA A 310 -18.68 -19.37 7.93
CA ALA A 310 -18.54 -19.19 6.49
C ALA A 310 -18.87 -20.46 5.65
N GLY A 311 -19.09 -21.61 6.31
CA GLY A 311 -19.35 -22.90 5.65
C GLY A 311 -18.10 -23.44 4.92
N LEU A 312 -16.93 -23.26 5.51
CA LEU A 312 -15.64 -23.70 4.97
C LEU A 312 -15.16 -25.02 5.59
N ILE A 313 -15.79 -25.43 6.68
CA ILE A 313 -15.62 -26.73 7.39
C ILE A 313 -16.97 -27.32 7.70
#